data_52a98fed4f10635447393802f107daae
#
_entry.id   52a98fed4f10635447393802f107daae
#
_cell.length_a   1.000
_cell.length_b   1.000
_cell.length_c   1.000
_cell.angle_alpha   90.00
_cell.angle_beta   90.00
_cell.angle_gamma   90.00
#
_symmetry.space_group_name_H-M   'P 1'
#
loop_
_entity.id
_entity.type
_entity.pdbx_description
1 polymer ?
#
loop_
_entity_poly.entity_id
_entity_poly.type
_entity_poly.pdbx_seq_one_letter_code
_entity_poly.pdbx_strand_id
1 'polypeptide(L)'
;STYAKVGMLEPLDTFMQTDAGFNKNRYFSTTLNAGNIYDHQYALPYESSPTLMFVNKTLLEENGIAIPNVNWTWDDFYSICEKLTVDTDGDGEIDQFGEYGYTWQNALSSNGQALYDEESMKCTLQKQDVYSAIEFVRQLNRLNRNQNVTSELFDKGKVAFCPMMFSEYRTYKPYPWSVKKYSSFEWDCLPMPAGPSGNNVSQMDSLLCGISKISSKKKMAWEFLKLLCYDETTQESLFKYSQGVSVLKNVSTSKNVTKYIQEDAPLDSNYNLDFFDDMMEQAITIKKLDGYDQLYSMADSEIRRVIDTNEDIELAMQNLNDELNILLEKQ
;
A
#
# COMPACT_ATOMS: atom_id res chain seq x y z
N SER A 1 9.27 13.71 -8.54
CA SER A 1 10.67 14.17 -8.45
C SER A 1 11.08 14.99 -9.69
N THR A 2 10.72 14.60 -10.88
CA THR A 2 11.11 15.25 -12.17
C THR A 2 10.84 16.76 -12.19
N TYR A 3 9.65 17.21 -11.78
CA TYR A 3 9.31 18.65 -11.79
C TYR A 3 10.17 19.49 -10.84
N ALA A 4 10.58 18.95 -9.69
CA ALA A 4 11.49 19.62 -8.77
C ALA A 4 12.90 19.72 -9.37
N LYS A 5 13.38 18.62 -9.96
CA LYS A 5 14.70 18.52 -10.61
C LYS A 5 14.91 19.55 -11.74
N VAL A 6 13.89 19.71 -12.57
CA VAL A 6 13.94 20.68 -13.68
C VAL A 6 13.54 22.10 -13.27
N GLY A 7 13.41 22.37 -11.97
CA GLY A 7 13.18 23.72 -11.43
C GLY A 7 11.78 24.29 -11.72
N MET A 8 10.77 23.46 -11.94
CA MET A 8 9.40 23.90 -12.19
C MET A 8 8.60 24.17 -10.89
N LEU A 9 9.07 23.65 -9.75
CA LEU A 9 8.44 23.83 -8.46
C LEU A 9 9.20 24.83 -7.58
N GLU A 10 8.47 25.58 -6.77
CA GLU A 10 8.98 26.44 -5.72
C GLU A 10 9.26 25.61 -4.47
N PRO A 11 10.46 25.69 -3.85
CA PRO A 11 10.68 25.12 -2.52
C PRO A 11 9.77 25.77 -1.48
N LEU A 12 9.11 24.93 -0.67
CA LEU A 12 8.14 25.35 0.33
C LEU A 12 8.77 25.64 1.70
N ASP A 13 10.06 25.36 1.89
CA ASP A 13 10.76 25.46 3.17
C ASP A 13 10.58 26.81 3.85
N THR A 14 10.77 27.90 3.09
CA THR A 14 10.60 29.26 3.62
C THR A 14 9.16 29.53 4.07
N PHE A 15 8.18 29.09 3.30
CA PHE A 15 6.76 29.23 3.69
C PHE A 15 6.44 28.47 4.97
N MET A 16 6.91 27.22 5.06
CA MET A 16 6.72 26.37 6.24
C MET A 16 7.39 26.94 7.50
N GLN A 17 8.58 27.57 7.36
CA GLN A 17 9.34 28.14 8.48
C GLN A 17 8.78 29.50 8.96
N THR A 18 8.29 30.31 8.04
CA THR A 18 7.84 31.68 8.37
C THR A 18 6.36 31.78 8.73
N ASP A 19 5.57 30.76 8.44
CA ASP A 19 4.15 30.72 8.76
C ASP A 19 3.93 30.15 10.17
N ALA A 20 3.66 31.01 11.13
CA ALA A 20 3.40 30.62 12.52
C ALA A 20 2.16 29.70 12.68
N GLY A 21 1.26 29.67 11.71
CA GLY A 21 0.07 28.80 11.68
C GLY A 21 0.35 27.41 11.14
N PHE A 22 1.57 27.12 10.64
CA PHE A 22 1.94 25.85 10.07
C PHE A 22 2.83 25.03 11.02
N ASN A 23 2.42 23.78 11.29
CA ASN A 23 3.19 22.85 12.11
C ASN A 23 3.29 21.50 11.37
N LYS A 24 4.47 21.22 10.83
CA LYS A 24 4.74 19.96 10.08
C LYS A 24 4.47 18.68 10.88
N ASN A 25 4.53 18.75 12.23
CA ASN A 25 4.33 17.58 13.09
C ASN A 25 2.86 17.09 13.14
N ARG A 26 1.94 17.87 12.55
CA ARG A 26 0.56 17.42 12.37
C ARG A 26 0.40 16.37 11.26
N TYR A 27 1.34 16.31 10.32
CA TYR A 27 1.38 15.28 9.30
C TYR A 27 1.90 13.95 9.86
N PHE A 28 1.50 12.85 9.27
CA PHE A 28 2.30 11.64 9.33
C PHE A 28 3.64 11.93 8.65
N SER A 29 4.75 11.55 9.29
CA SER A 29 6.09 11.83 8.75
C SER A 29 6.29 11.22 7.37
N THR A 30 5.77 10.04 7.17
CA THR A 30 5.76 9.28 5.92
C THR A 30 5.04 10.02 4.79
N THR A 31 3.87 10.61 5.04
CA THR A 31 3.12 11.36 4.02
C THR A 31 3.82 12.66 3.64
N LEU A 32 4.33 13.41 4.61
CA LEU A 32 5.03 14.66 4.35
C LEU A 32 6.33 14.42 3.57
N ASN A 33 7.05 13.35 3.90
CA ASN A 33 8.31 13.00 3.26
C ASN A 33 8.17 12.65 1.77
N ALA A 34 6.97 12.25 1.33
CA ALA A 34 6.68 12.00 -0.08
C ALA A 34 6.91 13.24 -0.97
N GLY A 35 6.73 14.45 -0.43
CA GLY A 35 6.97 15.72 -1.14
C GLY A 35 8.37 16.30 -0.91
N ASN A 36 9.24 15.62 -0.14
CA ASN A 36 10.61 16.03 0.11
C ASN A 36 11.56 15.45 -0.95
N ILE A 37 12.32 16.29 -1.62
CA ILE A 37 13.25 15.93 -2.68
C ILE A 37 14.54 16.73 -2.47
N TYR A 38 15.67 16.04 -2.39
CA TYR A 38 16.99 16.66 -2.12
C TYR A 38 16.98 17.56 -0.89
N ASP A 39 16.42 17.07 0.23
CA ASP A 39 16.32 17.78 1.51
C ASP A 39 15.47 19.05 1.49
N HIS A 40 14.71 19.29 0.41
CA HIS A 40 13.76 20.40 0.29
C HIS A 40 12.32 19.91 0.11
N GLN A 41 11.39 20.58 0.77
CA GLN A 41 9.97 20.31 0.57
C GLN A 41 9.45 21.04 -0.67
N TYR A 42 9.08 20.31 -1.72
CA TYR A 42 8.55 20.89 -2.98
C TYR A 42 7.05 20.77 -3.11
N ALA A 43 6.44 19.86 -2.38
CA ALA A 43 4.99 19.64 -2.42
C ALA A 43 4.47 19.21 -1.05
N LEU A 44 3.22 19.52 -0.74
CA LEU A 44 2.51 18.98 0.40
C LEU A 44 1.57 17.86 -0.06
N PRO A 45 1.46 16.78 0.71
CA PRO A 45 0.47 15.75 0.46
C PRO A 45 -0.92 16.26 0.85
N TYR A 46 -1.94 15.91 0.09
CA TYR A 46 -3.33 16.22 0.44
C TYR A 46 -4.19 14.98 0.61
N GLU A 47 -3.78 13.86 0.07
CA GLU A 47 -4.46 12.58 0.17
C GLU A 47 -3.43 11.45 0.11
N SER A 48 -3.63 10.40 0.88
CA SER A 48 -2.80 9.19 0.84
C SER A 48 -3.66 7.95 0.72
N SER A 49 -3.09 6.90 0.14
CA SER A 49 -3.74 5.60 0.01
C SER A 49 -2.74 4.49 0.39
N PRO A 50 -2.85 3.95 1.62
CA PRO A 50 -2.06 2.79 2.01
C PRO A 50 -2.62 1.53 1.34
N THR A 51 -1.75 0.54 1.10
CA THR A 51 -2.14 -0.81 0.73
C THR A 51 -2.49 -1.58 2.00
N LEU A 52 -3.70 -2.13 2.06
CA LEU A 52 -4.20 -2.94 3.18
C LEU A 52 -4.50 -4.36 2.71
N MET A 53 -4.50 -5.30 3.65
CA MET A 53 -5.03 -6.63 3.42
C MET A 53 -6.53 -6.63 3.64
N PHE A 54 -7.32 -6.76 2.56
CA PHE A 54 -8.76 -6.96 2.65
C PHE A 54 -9.04 -8.43 2.95
N VAL A 55 -9.96 -8.66 3.86
CA VAL A 55 -10.28 -9.97 4.42
C VAL A 55 -11.74 -10.29 4.19
N ASN A 56 -12.01 -11.41 3.56
CA ASN A 56 -13.36 -11.96 3.45
C ASN A 56 -13.74 -12.63 4.79
N LYS A 57 -14.45 -11.89 5.65
CA LYS A 57 -14.87 -12.36 6.97
C LYS A 57 -15.79 -13.57 6.87
N THR A 58 -16.75 -13.52 5.97
CA THR A 58 -17.72 -14.61 5.77
C THR A 58 -17.00 -15.91 5.47
N LEU A 59 -16.02 -15.90 4.58
CA LEU A 59 -15.27 -17.10 4.21
C LEU A 59 -14.45 -17.67 5.39
N LEU A 60 -13.83 -16.79 6.19
CA LEU A 60 -13.12 -17.22 7.39
C LEU A 60 -14.06 -17.84 8.41
N GLU A 61 -15.21 -17.20 8.69
CA GLU A 61 -16.22 -17.66 9.64
C GLU A 61 -16.84 -19.00 9.23
N GLU A 62 -17.19 -19.16 7.96
CA GLU A 62 -17.72 -20.41 7.39
C GLU A 62 -16.75 -21.59 7.55
N ASN A 63 -15.45 -21.31 7.58
CA ASN A 63 -14.39 -22.30 7.79
C ASN A 63 -13.90 -22.39 9.25
N GLY A 64 -14.58 -21.71 10.19
CA GLY A 64 -14.20 -21.72 11.61
C GLY A 64 -12.87 -21.06 11.92
N ILE A 65 -12.42 -20.11 11.09
CA ILE A 65 -11.16 -19.39 11.23
C ILE A 65 -11.46 -17.99 11.76
N ALA A 66 -10.81 -17.63 12.86
CA ALA A 66 -10.88 -16.27 13.39
C ALA A 66 -10.10 -15.28 12.49
N ILE A 67 -10.61 -14.05 12.40
CA ILE A 67 -9.87 -12.97 11.73
C ILE A 67 -8.54 -12.76 12.48
N PRO A 68 -7.39 -12.71 11.79
CA PRO A 68 -6.10 -12.44 12.42
C PRO A 68 -6.10 -11.12 13.18
N ASN A 69 -5.26 -11.02 14.20
CA ASN A 69 -5.01 -9.74 14.87
C ASN A 69 -4.08 -8.85 14.02
N VAL A 70 -3.97 -7.58 14.39
CA VAL A 70 -3.17 -6.59 13.65
C VAL A 70 -1.66 -6.88 13.61
N ASN A 71 -1.16 -7.75 14.51
CA ASN A 71 0.26 -8.14 14.60
C ASN A 71 0.52 -9.53 14.00
N TRP A 72 -0.30 -9.95 13.03
CA TRP A 72 -0.15 -11.25 12.37
C TRP A 72 1.10 -11.35 11.51
N THR A 73 1.52 -12.59 11.26
CA THR A 73 2.78 -12.92 10.59
C THR A 73 2.56 -13.63 9.25
N TRP A 74 3.63 -13.82 8.50
CA TRP A 74 3.62 -14.70 7.30
C TRP A 74 3.21 -16.13 7.64
N ASP A 75 3.60 -16.66 8.81
CA ASP A 75 3.22 -18.02 9.22
C ASP A 75 1.71 -18.12 9.46
N ASP A 76 1.11 -17.10 10.09
CA ASP A 76 -0.34 -17.02 10.25
C ASP A 76 -1.03 -16.96 8.88
N PHE A 77 -0.53 -16.06 8.01
CA PHE A 77 -1.08 -15.86 6.68
C PHE A 77 -1.00 -17.15 5.83
N TYR A 78 0.17 -17.77 5.77
CA TYR A 78 0.34 -19.03 5.03
C TYR A 78 -0.55 -20.15 5.56
N SER A 79 -0.61 -20.33 6.89
CA SER A 79 -1.41 -21.38 7.51
C SER A 79 -2.91 -21.23 7.22
N ILE A 80 -3.40 -20.00 7.16
CA ILE A 80 -4.80 -19.73 6.79
C ILE A 80 -5.00 -19.97 5.30
N CYS A 81 -4.11 -19.51 4.44
CA CYS A 81 -4.19 -19.72 3.01
C CYS A 81 -4.18 -21.21 2.64
N GLU A 82 -3.31 -22.00 3.30
CA GLU A 82 -3.23 -23.46 3.10
C GLU A 82 -4.56 -24.14 3.46
N LYS A 83 -5.20 -23.77 4.57
CA LYS A 83 -6.47 -24.31 5.00
C LYS A 83 -7.64 -23.94 4.08
N LEU A 84 -7.58 -22.76 3.48
CA LEU A 84 -8.68 -22.22 2.66
C LEU A 84 -8.52 -22.49 1.16
N THR A 85 -7.35 -22.97 0.71
CA THR A 85 -7.13 -23.32 -0.70
C THR A 85 -7.53 -24.77 -0.92
N VAL A 86 -8.81 -24.96 -1.26
CA VAL A 86 -9.43 -26.29 -1.30
C VAL A 86 -10.39 -26.44 -2.49
N ASP A 87 -10.62 -27.67 -2.84
CA ASP A 87 -11.70 -28.15 -3.71
C ASP A 87 -12.94 -28.35 -2.82
N THR A 88 -13.97 -27.52 -2.96
CA THR A 88 -15.14 -27.54 -2.08
C THR A 88 -16.25 -28.45 -2.59
N ASP A 89 -16.27 -28.80 -3.88
CA ASP A 89 -17.31 -29.64 -4.49
C ASP A 89 -16.82 -31.06 -4.86
N GLY A 90 -15.51 -31.33 -4.73
CA GLY A 90 -14.90 -32.65 -4.90
C GLY A 90 -14.70 -33.06 -6.36
N ASP A 91 -14.66 -32.10 -7.29
CA ASP A 91 -14.45 -32.38 -8.71
C ASP A 91 -12.96 -32.53 -9.09
N GLY A 92 -12.04 -32.25 -8.17
CA GLY A 92 -10.59 -32.32 -8.33
C GLY A 92 -9.90 -31.01 -8.66
N GLU A 93 -10.68 -29.94 -8.87
CA GLU A 93 -10.19 -28.60 -9.11
C GLU A 93 -10.35 -27.73 -7.86
N ILE A 94 -9.40 -26.82 -7.61
CA ILE A 94 -9.54 -25.87 -6.49
C ILE A 94 -10.50 -24.77 -6.91
N ASP A 95 -11.51 -24.50 -6.08
CA ASP A 95 -12.56 -23.50 -6.32
C ASP A 95 -12.71 -22.49 -5.18
N GLN A 96 -11.92 -22.65 -4.10
CA GLN A 96 -11.76 -21.71 -3.00
C GLN A 96 -10.26 -21.47 -2.76
N PHE A 97 -9.86 -20.22 -2.51
CA PHE A 97 -8.47 -19.81 -2.44
C PHE A 97 -8.16 -18.98 -1.19
N GLY A 98 -6.93 -19.12 -0.68
CA GLY A 98 -6.48 -18.35 0.48
C GLY A 98 -6.22 -16.89 0.15
N GLU A 99 -5.58 -16.59 -0.99
CA GLU A 99 -5.22 -15.23 -1.33
C GLU A 99 -5.26 -14.97 -2.85
N TYR A 100 -5.33 -13.69 -3.19
CA TYR A 100 -5.14 -13.14 -4.51
C TYR A 100 -4.33 -11.85 -4.45
N GLY A 101 -3.27 -11.78 -5.22
CA GLY A 101 -2.56 -10.52 -5.47
C GLY A 101 -1.53 -10.12 -4.41
N TYR A 102 -1.13 -11.02 -3.52
CA TYR A 102 0.01 -10.77 -2.64
C TYR A 102 1.32 -10.85 -3.45
N THR A 103 1.98 -9.70 -3.61
CA THR A 103 3.10 -9.54 -4.52
C THR A 103 4.45 -9.65 -3.81
N TRP A 104 5.51 -9.80 -4.59
CA TRP A 104 6.89 -9.73 -4.09
C TRP A 104 7.21 -8.38 -3.43
N GLN A 105 6.61 -7.28 -3.89
CA GLN A 105 6.76 -5.96 -3.28
C GLN A 105 6.16 -5.92 -1.88
N ASN A 106 4.97 -6.52 -1.72
CA ASN A 106 4.34 -6.64 -0.41
C ASN A 106 5.24 -7.45 0.53
N ALA A 107 5.78 -8.56 0.05
CA ALA A 107 6.67 -9.42 0.81
C ALA A 107 7.98 -8.69 1.18
N LEU A 108 8.65 -8.01 0.23
CA LEU A 108 9.84 -7.23 0.54
C LEU A 108 9.58 -6.20 1.62
N SER A 109 8.54 -5.38 1.45
CA SER A 109 8.22 -4.29 2.39
C SER A 109 7.91 -4.83 3.79
N SER A 110 7.07 -5.86 3.89
CA SER A 110 6.71 -6.46 5.18
C SER A 110 7.84 -7.26 5.83
N ASN A 111 8.91 -7.57 5.08
CA ASN A 111 10.16 -8.17 5.59
C ASN A 111 11.29 -7.14 5.77
N GLY A 112 10.97 -5.83 5.79
CA GLY A 112 11.93 -4.76 6.03
C GLY A 112 12.92 -4.53 4.88
N GLN A 113 12.59 -4.96 3.65
CA GLN A 113 13.43 -4.85 2.48
C GLN A 113 12.83 -3.91 1.42
N ALA A 114 13.67 -3.42 0.52
CA ALA A 114 13.29 -2.60 -0.61
C ALA A 114 14.05 -3.03 -1.87
N LEU A 115 13.55 -2.62 -3.04
CA LEU A 115 14.20 -2.88 -4.33
C LEU A 115 15.57 -2.18 -4.42
N TYR A 116 15.65 -0.97 -3.89
CA TYR A 116 16.88 -0.19 -3.85
C TYR A 116 16.94 0.64 -2.56
N ASP A 117 18.14 1.03 -2.18
CA ASP A 117 18.43 1.94 -1.07
C ASP A 117 18.48 3.37 -1.58
N GLU A 118 17.65 4.26 -1.00
CA GLU A 118 17.50 5.65 -1.45
C GLU A 118 18.73 6.52 -1.16
N GLU A 119 19.52 6.20 -0.12
CA GLU A 119 20.70 6.97 0.25
C GLU A 119 21.89 6.64 -0.65
N SER A 120 22.16 5.34 -0.83
CA SER A 120 23.25 4.87 -1.66
C SER A 120 22.93 4.85 -3.16
N MET A 121 21.65 4.97 -3.52
CA MET A 121 21.14 4.85 -4.90
C MET A 121 21.54 3.52 -5.55
N LYS A 122 21.50 2.43 -4.79
CA LYS A 122 21.84 1.07 -5.24
C LYS A 122 20.73 0.08 -4.98
N CYS A 123 20.59 -0.87 -5.89
CA CYS A 123 19.75 -2.04 -5.65
C CYS A 123 20.35 -2.91 -4.56
N THR A 124 19.48 -3.51 -3.73
CA THR A 124 19.85 -4.24 -2.50
C THR A 124 19.24 -5.64 -2.46
N LEU A 125 19.22 -6.33 -3.61
CA LEU A 125 18.57 -7.64 -3.74
C LEU A 125 19.43 -8.80 -3.22
N GLN A 126 20.71 -8.58 -2.95
CA GLN A 126 21.65 -9.62 -2.49
C GLN A 126 21.60 -9.80 -0.97
N LYS A 127 20.42 -10.12 -0.43
CA LYS A 127 20.22 -10.29 1.01
C LYS A 127 19.33 -11.49 1.30
N GLN A 128 19.63 -12.22 2.37
CA GLN A 128 18.85 -13.38 2.80
C GLN A 128 17.37 -13.03 3.01
N ASP A 129 17.07 -11.84 3.56
CA ASP A 129 15.70 -11.38 3.79
C ASP A 129 14.93 -11.12 2.48
N VAL A 130 15.63 -10.74 1.40
CA VAL A 130 15.06 -10.64 0.05
C VAL A 130 14.75 -12.03 -0.50
N TYR A 131 15.69 -12.98 -0.38
CA TYR A 131 15.49 -14.35 -0.83
C TYR A 131 14.32 -15.01 -0.11
N SER A 132 14.21 -14.79 1.20
CA SER A 132 13.09 -15.27 2.02
C SER A 132 11.75 -14.70 1.58
N ALA A 133 11.70 -13.40 1.21
CA ALA A 133 10.49 -12.77 0.73
C ALA A 133 10.02 -13.35 -0.62
N ILE A 134 10.94 -13.60 -1.54
CA ILE A 134 10.63 -14.17 -2.85
C ILE A 134 10.19 -15.64 -2.69
N GLU A 135 10.88 -16.40 -1.83
CA GLU A 135 10.50 -17.80 -1.55
C GLU A 135 9.12 -17.87 -0.89
N PHE A 136 8.78 -16.94 0.00
CA PHE A 136 7.47 -16.89 0.63
C PHE A 136 6.35 -16.72 -0.41
N VAL A 137 6.49 -15.78 -1.35
CA VAL A 137 5.51 -15.61 -2.44
C VAL A 137 5.44 -16.84 -3.34
N ARG A 138 6.59 -17.47 -3.63
CA ARG A 138 6.65 -18.74 -4.38
C ARG A 138 5.84 -19.84 -3.67
N GLN A 139 5.97 -19.97 -2.35
CA GLN A 139 5.23 -20.96 -1.56
C GLN A 139 3.72 -20.68 -1.57
N LEU A 140 3.29 -19.42 -1.42
CA LEU A 140 1.88 -19.04 -1.55
C LEU A 140 1.31 -19.42 -2.92
N ASN A 141 2.01 -19.08 -4.01
CA ASN A 141 1.57 -19.41 -5.37
C ASN A 141 1.41 -20.91 -5.59
N ARG A 142 2.28 -21.72 -4.98
CA ARG A 142 2.19 -23.20 -5.08
C ARG A 142 0.94 -23.79 -4.45
N LEU A 143 0.32 -23.11 -3.47
CA LEU A 143 -0.95 -23.55 -2.90
C LEU A 143 -2.05 -23.62 -3.96
N ASN A 144 -2.02 -22.72 -4.93
CA ASN A 144 -3.03 -22.64 -5.99
C ASN A 144 -2.93 -23.74 -7.06
N ARG A 145 -1.92 -24.64 -6.98
CA ARG A 145 -1.71 -25.78 -7.91
C ARG A 145 -1.75 -25.37 -9.39
N ASN A 146 -1.13 -24.24 -9.74
CA ASN A 146 -1.10 -23.65 -11.08
C ASN A 146 -2.46 -23.13 -11.59
N GLN A 147 -3.47 -23.02 -10.74
CA GLN A 147 -4.70 -22.36 -11.13
C GLN A 147 -4.55 -20.83 -11.06
N ASN A 148 -5.20 -20.17 -12.00
CA ASN A 148 -5.16 -18.71 -12.08
C ASN A 148 -6.23 -18.09 -11.17
N VAL A 149 -5.80 -17.52 -10.04
CA VAL A 149 -6.68 -16.78 -9.15
C VAL A 149 -6.86 -15.36 -9.69
N THR A 150 -8.08 -14.85 -9.69
CA THR A 150 -8.41 -13.54 -10.26
C THR A 150 -9.16 -12.66 -9.26
N SER A 151 -9.15 -11.35 -9.47
CA SER A 151 -9.96 -10.41 -8.69
C SER A 151 -11.45 -10.73 -8.74
N GLU A 152 -11.94 -11.30 -9.85
CA GLU A 152 -13.33 -11.72 -9.98
C GLU A 152 -13.71 -12.84 -8.99
N LEU A 153 -12.76 -13.73 -8.67
CA LEU A 153 -12.97 -14.76 -7.66
C LEU A 153 -13.06 -14.16 -6.25
N PHE A 154 -12.28 -13.12 -5.95
CA PHE A 154 -12.44 -12.37 -4.70
C PHE A 154 -13.82 -11.69 -4.65
N ASP A 155 -14.22 -11.02 -5.70
CA ASP A 155 -15.55 -10.38 -5.81
C ASP A 155 -16.71 -11.38 -5.63
N LYS A 156 -16.50 -12.62 -6.01
CA LYS A 156 -17.46 -13.73 -5.83
C LYS A 156 -17.42 -14.36 -4.43
N GLY A 157 -16.55 -13.89 -3.54
CA GLY A 157 -16.38 -14.42 -2.19
C GLY A 157 -15.60 -15.74 -2.11
N LYS A 158 -14.88 -16.11 -3.17
CA LYS A 158 -14.11 -17.37 -3.27
C LYS A 158 -12.66 -17.23 -2.82
N VAL A 159 -12.21 -16.04 -2.41
CA VAL A 159 -10.87 -15.76 -1.94
C VAL A 159 -10.91 -15.11 -0.56
N ALA A 160 -10.03 -15.52 0.33
CA ALA A 160 -10.01 -15.03 1.70
C ALA A 160 -9.31 -13.67 1.87
N PHE A 161 -8.15 -13.49 1.22
CA PHE A 161 -7.32 -12.31 1.38
C PHE A 161 -6.97 -11.68 0.04
N CYS A 162 -7.01 -10.34 -0.02
CA CYS A 162 -6.62 -9.58 -1.21
C CYS A 162 -5.97 -8.25 -0.80
N PRO A 163 -4.66 -8.04 -1.05
CA PRO A 163 -4.05 -6.72 -0.87
C PRO A 163 -4.64 -5.72 -1.87
N MET A 164 -5.13 -4.61 -1.39
CA MET A 164 -5.64 -3.52 -2.21
C MET A 164 -5.27 -2.16 -1.61
N MET A 165 -5.16 -1.14 -2.45
CA MET A 165 -5.04 0.22 -1.98
C MET A 165 -6.34 0.66 -1.30
N PHE A 166 -6.25 1.44 -0.23
CA PHE A 166 -7.44 1.93 0.48
C PHE A 166 -8.39 2.72 -0.43
N SER A 167 -7.89 3.36 -1.47
CA SER A 167 -8.73 4.01 -2.49
C SER A 167 -9.66 3.04 -3.20
N GLU A 168 -9.30 1.77 -3.31
CA GLU A 168 -10.15 0.74 -3.91
C GLU A 168 -11.31 0.34 -2.99
N TYR A 169 -11.14 0.49 -1.66
CA TYR A 169 -12.21 0.35 -0.67
C TYR A 169 -13.47 1.11 -1.07
N ARG A 170 -13.31 2.30 -1.61
CA ARG A 170 -14.41 3.14 -2.06
C ARG A 170 -15.15 2.58 -3.28
N THR A 171 -14.48 1.72 -4.04
CA THR A 171 -15.10 0.97 -5.16
C THR A 171 -16.07 -0.11 -4.65
N TYR A 172 -15.84 -0.61 -3.44
CA TYR A 172 -16.71 -1.55 -2.74
C TYR A 172 -17.83 -0.88 -1.94
N LYS A 173 -17.88 0.46 -1.92
CA LYS A 173 -19.03 1.18 -1.36
C LYS A 173 -20.32 0.83 -2.10
N PRO A 174 -21.43 0.70 -1.37
CA PRO A 174 -22.72 0.45 -1.97
C PRO A 174 -23.21 1.69 -2.72
N TYR A 175 -22.83 1.84 -3.98
CA TYR A 175 -23.73 2.47 -4.93
C TYR A 175 -24.94 1.55 -5.12
N PRO A 176 -26.17 2.07 -5.31
CA PRO A 176 -27.37 1.24 -5.41
C PRO A 176 -27.32 0.13 -6.47
N TRP A 177 -26.39 0.21 -7.39
CA TRP A 177 -26.14 -0.74 -8.49
C TRP A 177 -24.96 -1.69 -8.27
N SER A 178 -23.96 -1.31 -7.43
CA SER A 178 -22.81 -2.16 -7.07
C SER A 178 -23.07 -3.05 -5.86
N VAL A 179 -24.09 -2.73 -5.06
CA VAL A 179 -24.55 -3.53 -3.89
C VAL A 179 -24.73 -5.01 -4.24
N LYS A 180 -25.20 -5.33 -5.43
CA LYS A 180 -25.40 -6.73 -5.85
C LYS A 180 -24.09 -7.41 -6.28
N LYS A 181 -23.07 -6.67 -6.69
CA LYS A 181 -21.81 -7.27 -7.17
C LYS A 181 -20.87 -7.62 -6.03
N TYR A 182 -20.85 -6.80 -4.97
CA TYR A 182 -19.91 -6.92 -3.86
C TYR A 182 -20.55 -7.24 -2.50
N SER A 183 -21.85 -7.48 -2.46
CA SER A 183 -22.60 -7.81 -1.24
C SER A 183 -22.70 -9.31 -0.95
N SER A 184 -21.87 -10.13 -1.62
CA SER A 184 -21.89 -11.58 -1.43
C SER A 184 -21.23 -12.01 -0.11
N PHE A 185 -20.45 -11.15 0.53
CA PHE A 185 -19.74 -11.44 1.76
C PHE A 185 -19.44 -10.18 2.58
N GLU A 186 -19.25 -10.36 3.88
CA GLU A 186 -18.71 -9.35 4.79
C GLU A 186 -17.18 -9.32 4.70
N TRP A 187 -16.61 -8.14 4.76
CA TRP A 187 -15.17 -7.95 4.68
C TRP A 187 -14.66 -6.98 5.76
N ASP A 188 -13.36 -7.01 6.02
CA ASP A 188 -12.63 -6.12 6.92
C ASP A 188 -11.25 -5.82 6.34
N CYS A 189 -10.47 -4.97 7.00
CA CYS A 189 -9.10 -4.64 6.63
C CYS A 189 -8.13 -4.95 7.76
N LEU A 190 -6.96 -5.43 7.39
CA LEU A 190 -5.81 -5.62 8.28
C LEU A 190 -4.57 -4.93 7.70
N PRO A 191 -3.57 -4.57 8.52
CA PRO A 191 -2.26 -4.26 8.01
C PRO A 191 -1.66 -5.50 7.33
N MET A 192 -0.61 -5.31 6.53
CA MET A 192 0.06 -6.44 5.87
C MET A 192 0.69 -7.40 6.89
N PRO A 193 0.75 -8.72 6.61
CA PRO A 193 1.37 -9.68 7.51
C PRO A 193 2.88 -9.44 7.59
N ALA A 194 3.45 -9.45 8.81
CA ALA A 194 4.86 -9.23 9.03
C ALA A 194 5.71 -10.43 8.59
N GLY A 195 6.78 -10.17 7.84
CA GLY A 195 7.84 -11.15 7.61
C GLY A 195 8.77 -11.30 8.83
N PRO A 196 9.65 -12.33 8.85
CA PRO A 196 10.51 -12.63 9.98
C PRO A 196 11.45 -11.49 10.41
N SER A 197 11.87 -10.65 9.46
CA SER A 197 12.80 -9.53 9.68
C SER A 197 12.11 -8.16 9.56
N GLY A 198 10.79 -8.14 9.51
CA GLY A 198 10.02 -6.92 9.25
C GLY A 198 8.89 -6.66 10.24
N ASN A 199 7.93 -5.89 9.80
CA ASN A 199 6.78 -5.45 10.59
C ASN A 199 5.50 -5.47 9.75
N ASN A 200 4.35 -5.21 10.38
CA ASN A 200 3.05 -5.07 9.73
C ASN A 200 2.93 -3.72 8.97
N VAL A 201 3.86 -3.47 8.07
CA VAL A 201 3.94 -2.21 7.31
C VAL A 201 3.23 -2.33 5.97
N SER A 202 2.65 -1.21 5.53
CA SER A 202 2.00 -1.06 4.25
C SER A 202 2.79 -0.12 3.34
N GLN A 203 2.77 -0.38 2.05
CA GLN A 203 3.18 0.62 1.08
C GLN A 203 2.09 1.69 0.97
N MET A 204 2.49 2.92 0.76
CA MET A 204 1.58 4.05 0.68
C MET A 204 1.93 4.96 -0.49
N ASP A 205 0.93 5.27 -1.29
CA ASP A 205 1.00 6.34 -2.28
C ASP A 205 0.34 7.60 -1.76
N SER A 206 0.90 8.77 -2.12
CA SER A 206 0.36 10.07 -1.75
C SER A 206 0.17 10.95 -2.95
N LEU A 207 -0.96 11.65 -2.99
CA LEU A 207 -1.21 12.70 -3.97
C LEU A 207 -0.64 14.02 -3.43
N LEU A 208 0.17 14.66 -4.26
CA LEU A 208 0.99 15.81 -3.88
C LEU A 208 0.56 17.06 -4.63
N CYS A 209 0.58 18.20 -3.97
CA CYS A 209 0.33 19.50 -4.56
C CYS A 209 1.48 20.47 -4.24
N GLY A 210 2.02 21.15 -5.25
CA GLY A 210 3.12 22.10 -5.13
C GLY A 210 2.81 23.44 -5.77
N ILE A 211 3.71 24.42 -5.53
CA ILE A 211 3.61 25.76 -6.11
C ILE A 211 4.52 25.84 -7.35
N SER A 212 3.97 26.33 -8.45
CA SER A 212 4.77 26.57 -9.66
C SER A 212 5.82 27.66 -9.40
N LYS A 213 7.06 27.40 -9.83
CA LYS A 213 8.20 28.35 -9.70
C LYS A 213 7.91 29.70 -10.37
N ILE A 214 7.20 29.69 -11.50
CA ILE A 214 6.89 30.91 -12.27
C ILE A 214 5.63 31.64 -11.79
N SER A 215 4.92 31.11 -10.77
CA SER A 215 3.71 31.77 -10.28
C SER A 215 4.04 33.13 -9.69
N SER A 216 3.31 34.16 -10.10
CA SER A 216 3.34 35.52 -9.51
C SER A 216 2.50 35.62 -8.23
N LYS A 217 1.75 34.59 -7.86
CA LYS A 217 0.81 34.54 -6.73
C LYS A 217 1.20 33.52 -5.68
N LYS A 218 2.50 33.33 -5.41
CA LYS A 218 3.03 32.28 -4.52
C LYS A 218 2.42 32.30 -3.11
N LYS A 219 2.23 33.51 -2.52
CA LYS A 219 1.59 33.61 -1.20
C LYS A 219 0.14 33.12 -1.20
N MET A 220 -0.61 33.45 -2.23
CA MET A 220 -1.99 32.95 -2.38
C MET A 220 -2.02 31.45 -2.64
N ALA A 221 -1.08 30.93 -3.42
CA ALA A 221 -0.94 29.50 -3.65
C ALA A 221 -0.57 28.77 -2.34
N TRP A 222 0.24 29.36 -1.47
CA TRP A 222 0.54 28.82 -0.14
C TRP A 222 -0.71 28.73 0.74
N GLU A 223 -1.53 29.79 0.80
CA GLU A 223 -2.81 29.75 1.54
C GLU A 223 -3.75 28.66 0.99
N PHE A 224 -3.80 28.49 -0.32
CA PHE A 224 -4.58 27.41 -0.94
C PHE A 224 -4.03 26.03 -0.57
N LEU A 225 -2.71 25.85 -0.57
CA LEU A 225 -2.08 24.57 -0.14
C LEU A 225 -2.45 24.27 1.32
N LYS A 226 -2.40 25.26 2.21
CA LYS A 226 -2.82 25.05 3.60
C LYS A 226 -4.29 24.66 3.71
N LEU A 227 -5.16 25.30 2.95
CA LEU A 227 -6.58 24.93 2.95
C LEU A 227 -6.77 23.49 2.49
N LEU A 228 -6.10 23.07 1.43
CA LEU A 228 -6.26 21.73 0.87
C LEU A 228 -5.56 20.65 1.72
N CYS A 229 -4.32 20.92 2.16
CA CYS A 229 -3.43 19.90 2.70
C CYS A 229 -3.34 19.91 4.24
N TYR A 230 -3.81 20.97 4.91
CA TYR A 230 -3.53 21.21 6.32
C TYR A 230 -4.76 21.57 7.16
N ASP A 231 -5.85 22.04 6.55
CA ASP A 231 -7.10 22.33 7.25
C ASP A 231 -7.86 21.05 7.59
N GLU A 232 -8.16 20.82 8.87
CA GLU A 232 -8.80 19.57 9.34
C GLU A 232 -10.19 19.38 8.73
N THR A 233 -10.99 20.44 8.63
CA THR A 233 -12.34 20.35 8.07
C THR A 233 -12.31 19.97 6.60
N THR A 234 -11.34 20.53 5.87
CA THR A 234 -11.12 20.17 4.47
C THR A 234 -10.65 18.72 4.35
N GLN A 235 -9.73 18.29 5.20
CA GLN A 235 -9.23 16.91 5.21
C GLN A 235 -10.31 15.88 5.59
N GLU A 236 -11.21 16.20 6.55
CA GLU A 236 -12.38 15.37 6.83
C GLU A 236 -13.35 15.33 5.64
N SER A 237 -13.53 16.46 4.95
CA SER A 237 -14.37 16.53 3.74
C SER A 237 -13.78 15.75 2.57
N LEU A 238 -12.46 15.78 2.39
CA LEU A 238 -11.74 14.94 1.42
C LEU A 238 -12.00 13.47 1.70
N PHE A 239 -11.88 13.05 2.95
CA PHE A 239 -12.19 11.66 3.32
C PHE A 239 -13.63 11.28 2.90
N LYS A 240 -14.60 12.18 3.03
CA LYS A 240 -15.99 11.91 2.62
C LYS A 240 -16.18 11.83 1.11
N TYR A 241 -15.49 12.67 0.33
CA TYR A 241 -15.77 12.88 -1.10
C TYR A 241 -14.66 12.36 -2.02
N SER A 242 -13.49 12.00 -1.49
CA SER A 242 -12.36 11.43 -2.22
C SER A 242 -12.25 9.92 -2.00
N GLN A 243 -11.17 9.31 -2.49
CA GLN A 243 -10.96 7.86 -2.40
C GLN A 243 -9.88 7.47 -1.38
N GLY A 244 -9.06 8.41 -0.94
CA GLY A 244 -7.98 8.16 0.01
C GLY A 244 -8.31 8.54 1.44
N VAL A 245 -7.25 8.65 2.24
CA VAL A 245 -7.29 9.04 3.65
C VAL A 245 -6.57 10.35 3.87
N SER A 246 -6.86 10.98 5.03
CA SER A 246 -6.16 12.19 5.44
C SER A 246 -4.67 11.95 5.64
N VAL A 247 -3.90 12.95 5.30
CA VAL A 247 -2.44 13.03 5.52
C VAL A 247 -2.08 13.56 6.92
N LEU A 248 -3.08 14.00 7.68
CA LEU A 248 -2.93 14.56 9.02
C LEU A 248 -3.25 13.53 10.11
N LYS A 249 -2.42 13.52 11.16
CA LYS A 249 -2.65 12.70 12.36
C LYS A 249 -4.00 13.06 13.00
N ASN A 250 -4.64 12.05 13.57
CA ASN A 250 -5.92 12.14 14.27
C ASN A 250 -7.14 12.56 13.43
N VAL A 251 -6.99 12.82 12.13
CA VAL A 251 -8.14 13.11 11.26
C VAL A 251 -8.83 11.81 10.85
N SER A 252 -8.08 10.79 10.45
CA SER A 252 -8.64 9.48 10.03
C SER A 252 -9.41 8.78 11.15
N THR A 253 -9.09 9.06 12.41
CA THR A 253 -9.76 8.56 13.61
C THR A 253 -10.74 9.58 14.24
N SER A 254 -10.98 10.72 13.60
CA SER A 254 -11.92 11.71 14.07
C SER A 254 -13.35 11.19 14.11
N LYS A 255 -14.19 11.78 14.99
CA LYS A 255 -15.62 11.43 15.10
C LYS A 255 -16.36 11.57 13.77
N ASN A 256 -16.01 12.58 12.97
CA ASN A 256 -16.65 12.80 11.67
C ASN A 256 -16.27 11.73 10.68
N VAL A 257 -15.00 11.37 10.59
CA VAL A 257 -14.54 10.29 9.70
C VAL A 257 -15.10 8.94 10.13
N THR A 258 -15.08 8.63 11.42
CA THR A 258 -15.71 7.40 11.95
C THR A 258 -17.19 7.33 11.58
N LYS A 259 -17.91 8.46 11.70
CA LYS A 259 -19.32 8.53 11.28
C LYS A 259 -19.48 8.27 9.77
N TYR A 260 -18.63 8.85 8.93
CA TYR A 260 -18.69 8.61 7.48
C TYR A 260 -18.45 7.16 7.12
N ILE A 261 -17.50 6.50 7.80
CA ILE A 261 -17.25 5.06 7.60
C ILE A 261 -18.47 4.23 8.02
N GLN A 262 -19.09 4.56 9.15
CA GLN A 262 -20.30 3.88 9.63
C GLN A 262 -21.50 4.09 8.71
N GLU A 263 -21.67 5.30 8.14
CA GLU A 263 -22.72 5.59 7.17
C GLU A 263 -22.54 4.81 5.86
N ASP A 264 -21.30 4.46 5.54
CA ASP A 264 -20.96 3.71 4.33
C ASP A 264 -20.92 2.19 4.54
N ALA A 265 -20.85 1.75 5.79
CA ALA A 265 -20.77 0.33 6.16
C ALA A 265 -22.15 -0.34 6.08
N PRO A 266 -22.25 -1.63 5.76
CA PRO A 266 -23.43 -2.43 6.02
C PRO A 266 -23.83 -2.31 7.51
N LEU A 267 -25.13 -2.31 7.79
CA LEU A 267 -25.73 -1.98 9.10
C LEU A 267 -25.15 -2.72 10.32
N ASP A 268 -24.45 -3.82 10.13
CA ASP A 268 -23.89 -4.67 11.18
C ASP A 268 -22.35 -4.80 11.14
N SER A 269 -21.68 -4.02 10.31
CA SER A 269 -20.21 -4.12 10.15
C SER A 269 -19.48 -3.26 11.20
N ASN A 270 -18.70 -3.90 12.06
CA ASN A 270 -17.74 -3.24 12.93
C ASN A 270 -16.38 -3.23 12.24
N TYR A 271 -16.06 -2.15 11.52
CA TYR A 271 -14.70 -1.94 11.04
C TYR A 271 -13.83 -1.44 12.18
N ASN A 272 -12.76 -2.16 12.45
CA ASN A 272 -11.75 -1.69 13.38
C ASN A 272 -10.65 -0.97 12.63
N LEU A 273 -10.65 0.36 12.67
CA LEU A 273 -9.60 1.21 12.12
C LEU A 273 -8.66 1.79 13.19
N ASP A 274 -8.67 1.27 14.42
CA ASP A 274 -7.83 1.77 15.51
C ASP A 274 -6.34 1.63 15.20
N PHE A 275 -5.96 0.64 14.36
CA PHE A 275 -4.58 0.47 13.88
C PHE A 275 -4.13 1.50 12.84
N PHE A 276 -5.05 2.32 12.33
CA PHE A 276 -4.82 3.09 11.10
C PHE A 276 -3.74 4.17 11.27
N ASP A 277 -3.79 4.93 12.37
CA ASP A 277 -2.80 5.99 12.63
C ASP A 277 -1.39 5.41 12.85
N ASP A 278 -1.27 4.30 13.57
CA ASP A 278 0.01 3.60 13.77
C ASP A 278 0.55 3.05 12.45
N MET A 279 -0.31 2.46 11.62
CA MET A 279 0.07 1.95 10.30
C MET A 279 0.52 3.10 9.38
N MET A 280 -0.19 4.23 9.35
CA MET A 280 0.18 5.40 8.54
C MET A 280 1.54 5.98 8.95
N GLU A 281 1.88 6.00 10.25
CA GLU A 281 3.18 6.48 10.73
C GLU A 281 4.33 5.55 10.33
N GLN A 282 4.06 4.25 10.18
CA GLN A 282 5.05 3.23 9.81
C GLN A 282 5.06 2.90 8.31
N ALA A 283 4.10 3.41 7.53
CA ALA A 283 3.96 3.09 6.12
C ALA A 283 5.23 3.44 5.32
N ILE A 284 5.47 2.70 4.24
CA ILE A 284 6.61 2.91 3.37
C ILE A 284 6.16 3.64 2.11
N THR A 285 6.76 4.80 1.85
CA THR A 285 6.59 5.53 0.60
C THR A 285 7.79 5.29 -0.30
N ILE A 286 7.57 4.79 -1.49
CA ILE A 286 8.64 4.57 -2.46
C ILE A 286 8.87 5.86 -3.24
N LYS A 287 10.06 6.44 -3.11
CA LYS A 287 10.49 7.57 -3.92
C LYS A 287 10.87 7.08 -5.32
N LYS A 288 10.10 7.45 -6.31
CA LYS A 288 10.39 7.10 -7.70
C LYS A 288 11.54 7.96 -8.22
N LEU A 289 12.68 7.32 -8.45
CA LEU A 289 13.85 7.90 -9.11
C LEU A 289 13.58 8.13 -10.60
N ASP A 290 14.43 8.92 -11.25
CA ASP A 290 14.44 8.94 -12.72
C ASP A 290 14.78 7.53 -13.23
N GLY A 291 14.07 7.07 -14.25
CA GLY A 291 14.20 5.69 -14.73
C GLY A 291 13.61 4.60 -13.83
N TYR A 292 12.95 4.97 -12.73
CA TYR A 292 12.30 3.99 -11.83
C TYR A 292 11.38 3.02 -12.58
N ASP A 293 10.61 3.48 -13.53
CA ASP A 293 9.66 2.63 -14.26
C ASP A 293 10.39 1.54 -15.06
N GLN A 294 11.55 1.85 -15.63
CA GLN A 294 12.38 0.87 -16.33
C GLN A 294 13.01 -0.12 -15.34
N LEU A 295 13.57 0.39 -14.25
CA LEU A 295 14.15 -0.42 -13.17
C LEU A 295 13.11 -1.40 -12.61
N TYR A 296 11.92 -0.87 -12.29
CA TYR A 296 10.82 -1.65 -11.75
C TYR A 296 10.34 -2.72 -12.73
N SER A 297 10.12 -2.35 -14.00
CA SER A 297 9.65 -3.30 -15.03
C SER A 297 10.62 -4.46 -15.23
N MET A 298 11.92 -4.19 -15.19
CA MET A 298 12.95 -5.21 -15.30
C MET A 298 12.96 -6.12 -14.05
N ALA A 299 12.90 -5.52 -12.87
CA ALA A 299 12.82 -6.26 -11.61
C ALA A 299 11.55 -7.12 -11.53
N ASP A 300 10.39 -6.55 -11.85
CA ASP A 300 9.11 -7.27 -11.79
C ASP A 300 9.07 -8.46 -12.75
N SER A 301 9.55 -8.29 -13.98
CA SER A 301 9.60 -9.36 -14.96
C SER A 301 10.46 -10.54 -14.51
N GLU A 302 11.65 -10.24 -14.00
CA GLU A 302 12.60 -11.27 -13.59
C GLU A 302 12.19 -11.94 -12.28
N ILE A 303 11.74 -11.19 -11.28
CA ILE A 303 11.32 -11.73 -9.99
C ILE A 303 10.07 -12.62 -10.17
N ARG A 304 9.09 -12.22 -10.99
CA ARG A 304 7.94 -13.07 -11.31
C ARG A 304 8.36 -14.35 -11.99
N ARG A 305 9.26 -14.27 -12.96
CA ARG A 305 9.79 -15.47 -13.62
C ARG A 305 10.44 -16.44 -12.62
N VAL A 306 11.22 -15.91 -11.67
CA VAL A 306 11.87 -16.72 -10.62
C VAL A 306 10.83 -17.32 -9.66
N ILE A 307 9.78 -16.58 -9.31
CA ILE A 307 8.68 -17.07 -8.47
C ILE A 307 7.94 -18.24 -9.15
N ASP A 308 7.69 -18.13 -10.45
CA ASP A 308 6.93 -19.13 -11.22
C ASP A 308 7.76 -20.37 -11.61
N THR A 309 9.05 -20.35 -11.34
CA THR A 309 9.97 -21.45 -11.69
C THR A 309 10.59 -22.09 -10.44
N ASN A 310 11.43 -23.12 -10.66
CA ASN A 310 12.26 -23.73 -9.61
C ASN A 310 13.70 -23.21 -9.65
N GLU A 311 13.95 -22.06 -10.24
CA GLU A 311 15.27 -21.46 -10.26
C GLU A 311 15.81 -21.14 -8.88
N ASP A 312 17.14 -21.13 -8.77
CA ASP A 312 17.85 -20.71 -7.58
C ASP A 312 17.64 -19.20 -7.37
N ILE A 313 16.94 -18.85 -6.28
CA ILE A 313 16.60 -17.46 -5.96
C ILE A 313 17.85 -16.63 -5.69
N GLU A 314 18.82 -17.19 -4.96
CA GLU A 314 20.03 -16.45 -4.59
C GLU A 314 20.82 -16.06 -5.84
N LEU A 315 21.06 -17.00 -6.73
CA LEU A 315 21.79 -16.76 -7.98
C LEU A 315 21.04 -15.79 -8.90
N ALA A 316 19.72 -15.96 -9.03
CA ALA A 316 18.90 -15.06 -9.85
C ALA A 316 18.90 -13.63 -9.30
N MET A 317 18.78 -13.45 -7.98
CA MET A 317 18.79 -12.12 -7.36
C MET A 317 20.17 -11.47 -7.38
N GLN A 318 21.25 -12.23 -7.29
CA GLN A 318 22.61 -11.70 -7.50
C GLN A 318 22.77 -11.11 -8.90
N ASN A 319 22.40 -11.87 -9.92
CA ASN A 319 22.48 -11.43 -11.32
C ASN A 319 21.61 -10.19 -11.58
N LEU A 320 20.35 -10.25 -11.15
CA LEU A 320 19.41 -9.11 -11.29
C LEU A 320 19.92 -7.86 -10.58
N ASN A 321 20.45 -8.00 -9.37
CA ASN A 321 21.00 -6.88 -8.62
C ASN A 321 22.13 -6.16 -9.38
N ASP A 322 23.02 -6.91 -10.00
CA ASP A 322 24.14 -6.37 -10.78
C ASP A 322 23.63 -5.66 -12.03
N GLU A 323 22.69 -6.25 -12.75
CA GLU A 323 22.08 -5.65 -13.95
C GLU A 323 21.34 -4.35 -13.62
N LEU A 324 20.58 -4.30 -12.53
CA LEU A 324 19.85 -3.10 -12.09
C LEU A 324 20.82 -2.00 -11.64
N ASN A 325 21.93 -2.34 -10.96
CA ASN A 325 22.93 -1.37 -10.58
C ASN A 325 23.67 -0.76 -11.80
N ILE A 326 23.94 -1.58 -12.84
CA ILE A 326 24.46 -1.04 -14.10
C ILE A 326 23.47 -0.09 -14.78
N LEU A 327 22.17 -0.36 -14.66
CA LEU A 327 21.14 0.55 -15.18
C LEU A 327 21.11 1.88 -14.43
N LEU A 328 21.23 1.84 -13.09
CA LEU A 328 21.25 3.05 -12.24
C LEU A 328 22.49 3.92 -12.51
N GLU A 329 23.66 3.32 -12.77
CA GLU A 329 24.90 4.07 -13.07
C GLU A 329 24.84 4.84 -14.40
N LYS A 330 23.92 4.49 -15.28
CA LYS A 330 23.75 5.13 -16.60
C LYS A 330 22.77 6.32 -16.60
N GLN A 331 22.10 6.56 -15.48
CA GLN A 331 21.11 7.62 -15.30
C GLN A 331 21.70 8.83 -14.56
#